data_7115609909bdf37c3efba6c52d322ab1
#
_entry.id   7115609909bdf37c3efba6c52d322ab1
#
_cell.length_a   1.000
_cell.length_b   1.000
_cell.length_c   1.000
_cell.angle_alpha   90.00
_cell.angle_beta   90.00
_cell.angle_gamma   90.00
#
_symmetry.space_group_name_H-M   'P 1'
#
loop_
_entity.id
_entity.type
_entity.pdbx_description
1 polymer ?
#
loop_
_entity_poly.entity_id
_entity_poly.type
_entity_poly.pdbx_seq_one_letter_code
_entity_poly.pdbx_strand_id
1 'polypeptide(L)'
;MTIPKNLYIILLERARACAMEVRAYPRLDILKACQLISLDIDLLSSEMLEIFIRSLPEAFGRQVVIHNPGTKQLSWDEKWLLSTIEAVSRADYDSVHFLIRSAVKQKHRREFLTIAHELWKISA
;
A
#
# COMPACT_ATOMS: atom_id res chain seq x y z
N MET A 1 -6.81 3.38 17.18
CA MET A 1 -8.09 2.68 16.86
C MET A 1 -7.81 1.52 15.91
N THR A 2 -8.33 0.35 16.23
CA THR A 2 -8.12 -0.84 15.42
C THR A 2 -9.10 -0.87 14.25
N ILE A 3 -8.64 -1.29 13.07
CA ILE A 3 -9.50 -1.44 11.90
C ILE A 3 -10.46 -2.62 12.14
N PRO A 4 -11.79 -2.44 11.97
CA PRO A 4 -12.74 -3.55 12.08
C PRO A 4 -12.47 -4.65 11.05
N LYS A 5 -12.79 -5.90 11.39
CA LYS A 5 -12.57 -7.06 10.51
C LYS A 5 -13.20 -6.89 9.12
N ASN A 6 -14.40 -6.37 9.07
CA ASN A 6 -15.09 -6.15 7.79
C ASN A 6 -14.37 -5.14 6.92
N LEU A 7 -13.71 -4.15 7.52
CA LEU A 7 -12.92 -3.17 6.77
C LEU A 7 -11.66 -3.80 6.20
N TYR A 8 -11.04 -4.75 6.91
CA TYR A 8 -9.92 -5.53 6.37
C TYR A 8 -10.30 -6.23 5.07
N ILE A 9 -11.45 -6.91 5.08
CA ILE A 9 -11.93 -7.62 3.90
C ILE A 9 -12.17 -6.65 2.75
N ILE A 10 -12.77 -5.51 3.04
CA ILE A 10 -13.04 -4.48 2.03
C ILE A 10 -11.73 -3.93 1.46
N LEU A 11 -10.77 -3.60 2.32
CA LEU A 11 -9.47 -3.09 1.88
C LEU A 11 -8.73 -4.12 1.04
N LEU A 12 -8.73 -5.38 1.46
CA LEU A 12 -8.06 -6.46 0.75
C LEU A 12 -8.67 -6.64 -0.64
N GLU A 13 -9.99 -6.71 -0.75
CA GLU A 13 -10.65 -6.89 -2.04
C GLU A 13 -10.47 -5.68 -2.96
N ARG A 14 -10.45 -4.48 -2.42
CA ARG A 14 -10.14 -3.27 -3.20
C ARG A 14 -8.71 -3.30 -3.70
N ALA A 15 -7.76 -3.69 -2.85
CA ALA A 15 -6.35 -3.80 -3.26
C ALA A 15 -6.17 -4.85 -4.34
N ARG A 16 -6.86 -5.98 -4.23
CA ARG A 16 -6.82 -7.05 -5.23
C ARG A 16 -7.42 -6.62 -6.57
N ALA A 17 -8.56 -5.94 -6.53
CA ALA A 17 -9.18 -5.41 -7.75
C ALA A 17 -8.28 -4.38 -8.42
N CYS A 18 -7.69 -3.49 -7.64
CA CYS A 18 -6.76 -2.49 -8.13
C CYS A 18 -5.51 -3.13 -8.76
N ALA A 19 -4.93 -4.13 -8.09
CA ALA A 19 -3.76 -4.84 -8.59
C ALA A 19 -4.07 -5.54 -9.93
N MET A 20 -5.26 -6.11 -10.05
CA MET A 20 -5.68 -6.75 -11.30
C MET A 20 -5.79 -5.74 -12.44
N GLU A 21 -6.35 -4.56 -12.16
CA GLU A 21 -6.48 -3.51 -13.17
C GLU A 21 -5.12 -2.96 -13.63
N VAL A 22 -4.17 -2.80 -12.71
CA VAL A 22 -2.89 -2.15 -13.02
C VAL A 22 -1.82 -3.11 -13.52
N ARG A 23 -2.09 -4.41 -13.62
CA ARG A 23 -1.10 -5.39 -14.12
C ARG A 23 -0.64 -5.08 -15.54
N ALA A 24 -1.48 -4.45 -16.34
CA ALA A 24 -1.14 -4.07 -17.70
C ALA A 24 -0.31 -2.78 -17.76
N TYR A 25 -0.16 -2.06 -16.66
CA TYR A 25 0.56 -0.80 -16.61
C TYR A 25 1.99 -0.99 -16.10
N PRO A 26 2.93 -0.12 -16.52
CA PRO A 26 4.30 -0.22 -16.02
C PRO A 26 4.38 0.08 -14.53
N ARG A 27 5.45 -0.40 -13.89
CA ARG A 27 5.74 -0.06 -12.51
C ARG A 27 5.88 1.44 -12.36
N LEU A 28 5.52 1.93 -11.20
CA LEU A 28 5.68 3.33 -10.87
C LEU A 28 6.93 3.52 -10.02
N ASP A 29 7.82 4.39 -10.46
CA ASP A 29 9.00 4.77 -9.70
C ASP A 29 8.56 5.44 -8.40
N ILE A 30 9.21 5.09 -7.29
CA ILE A 30 8.75 5.52 -5.97
C ILE A 30 8.92 7.03 -5.76
N LEU A 31 9.95 7.64 -6.34
CA LEU A 31 10.09 9.10 -6.30
C LEU A 31 8.97 9.78 -7.09
N LYS A 32 8.64 9.22 -8.24
CA LYS A 32 7.55 9.74 -9.07
C LYS A 32 6.21 9.59 -8.36
N ALA A 33 5.99 8.47 -7.64
CA ALA A 33 4.79 8.30 -6.83
C ALA A 33 4.68 9.38 -5.76
N CYS A 34 5.76 9.66 -5.04
CA CYS A 34 5.78 10.73 -4.05
C CYS A 34 5.49 12.10 -4.67
N GLN A 35 6.05 12.37 -5.84
CA GLN A 35 5.82 13.64 -6.54
C GLN A 35 4.35 13.80 -6.93
N LEU A 36 3.73 12.75 -7.47
CA LEU A 36 2.32 12.78 -7.83
C LEU A 36 1.43 13.06 -6.63
N ILE A 37 1.72 12.41 -5.51
CA ILE A 37 0.96 12.58 -4.27
C ILE A 37 1.14 14.00 -3.72
N SER A 38 2.35 14.53 -3.77
CA SER A 38 2.64 15.86 -3.23
C SER A 38 2.04 16.99 -4.06
N LEU A 39 1.90 16.79 -5.37
CA LEU A 39 1.44 17.83 -6.29
C LEU A 39 -0.07 17.83 -6.50
N ASP A 40 -0.72 16.70 -6.28
CA ASP A 40 -2.16 16.56 -6.56
C ASP A 40 -2.92 16.24 -5.27
N ILE A 41 -3.46 17.28 -4.66
CA ILE A 41 -4.22 17.16 -3.42
C ILE A 41 -5.65 16.66 -3.64
N ASP A 42 -6.09 16.57 -4.89
CA ASP A 42 -7.44 16.16 -5.25
C ASP A 42 -7.53 14.70 -5.69
N LEU A 43 -6.49 13.90 -5.43
CA LEU A 43 -6.49 12.48 -5.75
C LEU A 43 -7.61 11.74 -5.03
N LEU A 44 -8.34 10.93 -5.79
CA LEU A 44 -9.36 10.05 -5.22
C LEU A 44 -8.67 8.86 -4.50
N SER A 45 -9.38 8.25 -3.55
CA SER A 45 -8.83 7.12 -2.79
C SER A 45 -8.45 5.95 -3.71
N SER A 46 -9.20 5.73 -4.80
CA SER A 46 -8.86 4.69 -5.78
C SER A 46 -7.56 4.99 -6.51
N GLU A 47 -7.30 6.26 -6.85
CA GLU A 47 -6.05 6.67 -7.49
C GLU A 47 -4.87 6.53 -6.54
N MET A 48 -5.05 6.87 -5.26
CA MET A 48 -4.03 6.68 -4.23
C MET A 48 -3.68 5.21 -4.07
N LEU A 49 -4.69 4.35 -4.04
CA LEU A 49 -4.48 2.92 -3.93
C LEU A 49 -3.72 2.39 -5.15
N GLU A 50 -4.05 2.86 -6.35
CA GLU A 50 -3.34 2.50 -7.57
C GLU A 50 -1.87 2.91 -7.49
N ILE A 51 -1.58 4.14 -7.08
CA ILE A 51 -0.21 4.63 -6.93
C ILE A 51 0.54 3.77 -5.93
N PHE A 52 -0.08 3.45 -4.79
CA PHE A 52 0.51 2.62 -3.76
C PHE A 52 0.86 1.23 -4.30
N ILE A 53 -0.09 0.56 -4.95
CA ILE A 53 0.12 -0.79 -5.49
C ILE A 53 1.22 -0.79 -6.55
N ARG A 54 1.22 0.20 -7.44
CA ARG A 54 2.22 0.29 -8.51
C ARG A 54 3.63 0.58 -7.97
N SER A 55 3.74 1.18 -6.80
CA SER A 55 5.03 1.48 -6.19
C SER A 55 5.63 0.30 -5.41
N LEU A 56 4.83 -0.70 -5.06
CA LEU A 56 5.28 -1.81 -4.22
C LEU A 56 6.45 -2.60 -4.82
N PRO A 57 6.46 -2.98 -6.12
CA PRO A 57 7.60 -3.73 -6.66
C PRO A 57 8.91 -2.98 -6.56
N GLU A 58 8.90 -1.67 -6.78
CA GLU A 58 10.08 -0.84 -6.63
C GLU A 58 10.53 -0.78 -5.16
N ALA A 59 9.58 -0.56 -4.26
CA ALA A 59 9.86 -0.47 -2.83
C ALA A 59 10.44 -1.76 -2.28
N PHE A 60 9.89 -2.91 -2.67
CA PHE A 60 10.33 -4.22 -2.20
C PHE A 60 11.55 -4.74 -2.96
N GLY A 61 11.80 -4.23 -4.17
CA GLY A 61 12.86 -4.72 -5.04
C GLY A 61 12.59 -6.11 -5.60
N ARG A 62 11.33 -6.51 -5.68
CA ARG A 62 10.89 -7.80 -6.25
C ARG A 62 9.42 -7.72 -6.63
N GLN A 63 8.94 -8.74 -7.34
CA GLN A 63 7.52 -8.85 -7.61
C GLN A 63 6.73 -9.04 -6.31
N VAL A 64 5.57 -8.42 -6.25
CA VAL A 64 4.68 -8.49 -5.10
C VAL A 64 3.49 -9.36 -5.47
N VAL A 65 3.13 -10.28 -4.57
CA VAL A 65 2.05 -11.23 -4.81
C VAL A 65 0.76 -10.70 -4.18
N ILE A 66 -0.13 -10.20 -5.03
CA ILE A 66 -1.49 -9.81 -4.64
C ILE A 66 -2.43 -10.70 -5.45
N HIS A 67 -3.21 -11.52 -4.75
CA HIS A 67 -4.07 -12.50 -5.39
C HIS A 67 -5.25 -11.86 -6.12
N ASN A 68 -5.89 -12.63 -6.98
CA ASN A 68 -7.11 -12.18 -7.64
C ASN A 68 -8.26 -12.05 -6.63
N PRO A 69 -9.23 -11.16 -6.90
CA PRO A 69 -10.40 -11.05 -6.03
C PRO A 69 -11.07 -12.40 -5.78
N GLY A 70 -11.52 -12.61 -4.56
CA GLY A 70 -12.21 -13.84 -4.16
C GLY A 70 -11.31 -14.97 -3.71
N THR A 71 -9.98 -14.83 -3.81
CA THR A 71 -9.05 -15.84 -3.32
C THR A 71 -9.14 -15.95 -1.80
N LYS A 72 -9.24 -17.17 -1.29
CA LYS A 72 -9.45 -17.38 0.15
C LYS A 72 -8.21 -17.18 0.98
N GLN A 73 -7.03 -17.52 0.44
CA GLN A 73 -5.78 -17.41 1.16
C GLN A 73 -5.13 -16.05 0.98
N LEU A 74 -4.44 -15.59 2.03
CA LEU A 74 -3.65 -14.35 1.99
C LEU A 74 -2.20 -14.67 1.66
N SER A 75 -1.60 -13.91 0.73
CA SER A 75 -0.17 -13.96 0.54
C SER A 75 0.56 -13.26 1.68
N TRP A 76 1.87 -13.49 1.78
CA TRP A 76 2.68 -12.76 2.75
C TRP A 76 2.59 -11.24 2.49
N ASP A 77 2.65 -10.86 1.21
CA ASP A 77 2.60 -9.45 0.83
C ASP A 77 1.26 -8.80 1.19
N GLU A 78 0.17 -9.54 1.05
CA GLU A 78 -1.15 -9.05 1.46
C GLU A 78 -1.26 -8.88 2.97
N LYS A 79 -0.73 -9.83 3.74
CA LYS A 79 -0.69 -9.73 5.20
C LYS A 79 0.14 -8.53 5.63
N TRP A 80 1.28 -8.32 4.98
CA TRP A 80 2.14 -7.18 5.24
C TRP A 80 1.42 -5.86 4.96
N LEU A 81 0.73 -5.80 3.82
CA LEU A 81 -0.02 -4.61 3.41
C LEU A 81 -1.08 -4.24 4.45
N LEU A 82 -1.89 -5.20 4.85
CA LEU A 82 -2.95 -4.97 5.83
C LEU A 82 -2.38 -4.58 7.20
N SER A 83 -1.30 -5.24 7.63
CA SER A 83 -0.65 -4.91 8.90
C SER A 83 -0.07 -3.50 8.90
N THR A 84 0.50 -3.09 7.77
CA THR A 84 1.07 -1.75 7.63
C THR A 84 -0.02 -0.69 7.69
N ILE A 85 -1.11 -0.88 6.97
CA ILE A 85 -2.23 0.05 6.99
C ILE A 85 -2.82 0.15 8.40
N GLU A 86 -2.99 -0.98 9.08
CA GLU A 86 -3.49 -0.98 10.45
C GLU A 86 -2.57 -0.20 11.40
N ALA A 87 -1.26 -0.45 11.32
CA ALA A 87 -0.30 0.24 12.16
C ALA A 87 -0.31 1.75 11.92
N VAL A 88 -0.39 2.18 10.66
CA VAL A 88 -0.50 3.59 10.31
C VAL A 88 -1.79 4.19 10.89
N SER A 89 -2.91 3.46 10.78
CA SER A 89 -4.21 3.94 11.27
C SER A 89 -4.24 4.15 12.78
N ARG A 90 -3.45 3.35 13.52
CA ARG A 90 -3.36 3.43 14.97
C ARG A 90 -2.26 4.37 15.45
N ALA A 91 -1.53 4.99 14.53
CA ALA A 91 -0.35 5.79 14.84
C ALA A 91 0.70 4.99 15.64
N ASP A 92 0.76 3.68 15.40
CA ASP A 92 1.74 2.79 16.02
C ASP A 92 3.01 2.82 15.17
N TYR A 93 3.80 3.87 15.35
CA TYR A 93 4.95 4.12 14.49
C TYR A 93 6.09 3.12 14.69
N ASP A 94 6.21 2.53 15.86
CA ASP A 94 7.21 1.47 16.08
C ASP A 94 6.90 0.26 15.19
N SER A 95 5.63 -0.14 15.12
CA SER A 95 5.20 -1.23 14.24
C SER A 95 5.34 -0.84 12.77
N VAL A 96 5.00 0.40 12.40
CA VAL A 96 5.16 0.88 11.02
C VAL A 96 6.63 0.79 10.60
N HIS A 97 7.55 1.28 11.42
CA HIS A 97 8.97 1.22 11.12
C HIS A 97 9.48 -0.21 11.02
N PHE A 98 9.04 -1.08 11.91
CA PHE A 98 9.39 -2.50 11.86
C PHE A 98 8.93 -3.14 10.55
N LEU A 99 7.67 -2.92 10.17
CA LEU A 99 7.10 -3.49 8.95
C LEU A 99 7.81 -2.96 7.70
N ILE A 100 8.07 -1.66 7.65
CA ILE A 100 8.77 -1.07 6.52
C ILE A 100 10.18 -1.65 6.40
N ARG A 101 10.91 -1.75 7.51
CA ARG A 101 12.25 -2.33 7.49
C ARG A 101 12.27 -3.80 7.09
N SER A 102 11.17 -4.52 7.34
CA SER A 102 11.11 -5.95 7.00
C SER A 102 10.95 -6.22 5.52
N ALA A 103 10.44 -5.27 4.73
CA ALA A 103 10.09 -5.50 3.34
C ALA A 103 10.63 -4.46 2.38
N VAL A 104 10.69 -3.20 2.78
CA VAL A 104 11.03 -2.08 1.89
C VAL A 104 12.54 -1.86 1.88
N LYS A 105 13.12 -1.69 0.69
CA LYS A 105 14.54 -1.40 0.53
C LYS A 105 14.89 -0.10 1.24
N GLN A 106 16.07 -0.06 1.87
CA GLN A 106 16.51 1.07 2.70
C GLN A 106 16.40 2.41 1.96
N LYS A 107 16.80 2.45 0.70
CA LYS A 107 16.79 3.67 -0.10
C LYS A 107 15.39 4.23 -0.37
N HIS A 108 14.34 3.43 -0.14
CA HIS A 108 12.95 3.82 -0.43
C HIS A 108 12.09 4.00 0.81
N ARG A 109 12.64 3.77 2.01
CA ARG A 109 11.84 3.72 3.25
C ARG A 109 11.16 5.04 3.57
N ARG A 110 11.86 6.16 3.41
CA ARG A 110 11.29 7.48 3.71
C ARG A 110 10.11 7.80 2.78
N GLU A 111 10.33 7.63 1.50
CA GLU A 111 9.33 7.93 0.48
C GLU A 111 8.12 7.01 0.63
N PHE A 112 8.37 5.75 0.89
CA PHE A 112 7.30 4.77 1.06
C PHE A 112 6.44 5.07 2.30
N LEU A 113 7.05 5.51 3.38
CA LEU A 113 6.32 5.91 4.58
C LEU A 113 5.38 7.07 4.28
N THR A 114 5.82 8.05 3.50
CA THR A 114 4.98 9.16 3.06
C THR A 114 3.77 8.66 2.27
N ILE A 115 3.98 7.74 1.33
CA ILE A 115 2.91 7.17 0.52
C ILE A 115 1.89 6.44 1.41
N ALA A 116 2.36 5.65 2.36
CA ALA A 116 1.48 4.90 3.26
C ALA A 116 0.61 5.83 4.11
N HIS A 117 1.17 6.90 4.64
CA HIS A 117 0.43 7.89 5.41
C HIS A 117 -0.64 8.58 4.57
N GLU A 118 -0.30 8.98 3.35
CA GLU A 118 -1.27 9.66 2.48
C GLU A 118 -2.39 8.72 2.06
N LEU A 119 -2.07 7.44 1.80
CA LEU A 119 -3.08 6.44 1.49
C LEU A 119 -4.10 6.32 2.62
N TRP A 120 -3.65 6.26 3.86
CA TRP A 120 -4.56 6.15 5.00
C TRP A 120 -5.46 7.38 5.13
N LYS A 121 -4.91 8.58 5.00
CA LYS A 121 -5.69 9.82 5.10
C LYS A 121 -6.85 9.85 4.12
N ILE A 122 -6.62 9.40 2.89
CA ILE A 122 -7.63 9.43 1.84
C ILE A 122 -8.62 8.28 1.99
N SER A 123 -8.15 7.12 2.47
CA SER A 123 -8.99 5.93 2.65
C SER A 123 -9.86 5.99 3.91
N ALA A 124 -9.46 6.79 4.87
CA ALA A 124 -10.24 7.00 6.07
C ALA A 124 -11.41 7.94 5.80
#